data_3bbaf5e5bbbbc4e7272ecf30c11cf683
#
_entry.id   3bbaf5e5bbbbc4e7272ecf30c11cf683
#
_cell.length_a   1.000
_cell.length_b   1.000
_cell.length_c   1.000
_cell.angle_alpha   90.00
_cell.angle_beta   90.00
_cell.angle_gamma   90.00
#
_symmetry.space_group_name_H-M   'P 1'
#
loop_
_entity.id
_entity.type
_entity.pdbx_description
1 polymer ?
#
loop_
_entity_poly.entity_id
_entity_poly.type
_entity_poly.pdbx_seq_one_letter_code
_entity_poly.pdbx_strand_id
1 'polypeptide(L)'
;MSGTKDWPTRTGMRPYQLATVLFCMFLNMLDGYDVLVMGFAMPHLPEGFATNPQKGYLISAALAGMAVGAIGLARFADVFGRRRVLLAGLATNTLGLAGSALSINFETLLATRFVTGIAIGTISVVIIVLCQEAAPTNRRSVAVGMVMIGYPLGTLLAGFAGAGLIALAGGAWQGMFWIGAGLGIVSFIVTVAFLRESPEFLARKNAPRTGNRVAAEPEVPTRLLGRNLRARTLLLVFGYSMLTAGYYFVSTWTPQLIKATSGDAGSGALAGIMIGVGSVVGACLFGAFGLRFPGARIAFTTSLVSAVAIAAFAVTLQGPFALAMAALLGGGIFAGLSGYTSTSTAVYPVLARAKGYGAMMGIGRAGAILSPIVAGYALSVMTPRAMYLAVIVPLLLAALVAVALMRVTRAVEADASHVDAHPLAVAE
;
A
#
# COMPACT_ATOMS: atom_id res chain seq x y z
N MET A 1 -38.94 20.31 -33.52
CA MET A 1 -38.75 18.87 -33.27
C MET A 1 -37.33 18.52 -33.63
N SER A 2 -36.38 18.66 -32.69
CA SER A 2 -34.98 18.29 -32.85
C SER A 2 -34.75 17.04 -31.99
N GLY A 3 -34.73 15.90 -32.68
CA GLY A 3 -34.44 14.62 -32.04
C GLY A 3 -32.99 14.58 -31.56
N THR A 4 -32.76 14.69 -30.29
CA THR A 4 -31.52 14.30 -29.63
C THR A 4 -31.36 12.79 -29.82
N LYS A 5 -30.46 12.38 -30.71
CA LYS A 5 -30.03 10.99 -30.82
C LYS A 5 -29.38 10.60 -29.51
N ASP A 6 -30.11 9.92 -28.65
CA ASP A 6 -29.56 9.20 -27.51
C ASP A 6 -28.60 8.13 -28.02
N TRP A 7 -27.30 8.45 -27.99
CA TRP A 7 -26.27 7.44 -28.16
C TRP A 7 -26.35 6.49 -26.96
N PRO A 8 -26.41 5.17 -27.19
CA PRO A 8 -26.37 4.22 -26.08
C PRO A 8 -25.11 4.48 -25.28
N THR A 9 -25.24 4.89 -24.02
CA THR A 9 -24.16 5.05 -23.06
C THR A 9 -23.47 3.71 -22.93
N ARG A 10 -22.31 3.55 -23.58
CA ARG A 10 -21.48 2.35 -23.45
C ARG A 10 -21.12 2.20 -21.98
N THR A 11 -21.71 1.23 -21.30
CA THR A 11 -21.54 0.95 -19.88
C THR A 11 -20.16 0.35 -19.53
N GLY A 12 -19.31 0.10 -20.52
CA GLY A 12 -17.97 -0.49 -20.39
C GLY A 12 -16.81 0.50 -20.60
N MET A 13 -15.65 0.19 -20.05
CA MET A 13 -14.39 0.89 -20.37
C MET A 13 -13.99 0.63 -21.83
N ARG A 14 -13.49 1.67 -22.52
CA ARG A 14 -12.86 1.50 -23.83
C ARG A 14 -11.56 0.70 -23.70
N PRO A 15 -11.11 -0.03 -24.76
CA PRO A 15 -9.89 -0.83 -24.68
C PRO A 15 -8.66 -0.06 -24.19
N TYR A 16 -8.46 1.19 -24.64
CA TYR A 16 -7.36 2.04 -24.17
C TYR A 16 -7.47 2.39 -22.68
N GLN A 17 -8.69 2.66 -22.19
CA GLN A 17 -8.93 2.95 -20.76
C GLN A 17 -8.60 1.73 -19.89
N LEU A 18 -9.05 0.55 -20.32
CA LEU A 18 -8.74 -0.71 -19.63
C LEU A 18 -7.24 -1.00 -19.66
N ALA A 19 -6.58 -0.82 -20.82
CA ALA A 19 -5.14 -0.98 -20.95
C ALA A 19 -4.36 -0.03 -20.02
N THR A 20 -4.81 1.22 -19.88
CA THR A 20 -4.21 2.19 -18.95
C THR A 20 -4.40 1.75 -17.50
N VAL A 21 -5.58 1.27 -17.11
CA VAL A 21 -5.83 0.75 -15.74
C VAL A 21 -4.98 -0.47 -15.44
N LEU A 22 -4.88 -1.43 -16.38
CA LEU A 22 -4.03 -2.62 -16.22
C LEU A 22 -2.55 -2.24 -16.15
N PHE A 23 -2.14 -1.23 -16.90
CA PHE A 23 -0.78 -0.72 -16.80
C PHE A 23 -0.51 -0.04 -15.45
N CYS A 24 -1.45 0.75 -14.92
CA CYS A 24 -1.37 1.29 -13.57
C CYS A 24 -1.31 0.18 -12.51
N MET A 25 -2.07 -0.91 -12.69
CA MET A 25 -1.99 -2.10 -11.83
C MET A 25 -0.59 -2.75 -11.89
N PHE A 26 0.00 -2.87 -13.09
CA PHE A 26 1.36 -3.37 -13.25
C PHE A 26 2.40 -2.46 -12.57
N LEU A 27 2.26 -1.13 -12.67
CA LEU A 27 3.13 -0.20 -11.97
C LEU A 27 2.97 -0.29 -10.44
N ASN A 28 1.75 -0.51 -9.94
CA ASN A 28 1.52 -0.76 -8.52
C ASN A 28 2.10 -2.13 -8.06
N MET A 29 2.21 -3.09 -8.98
CA MET A 29 2.92 -4.34 -8.73
C MET A 29 4.42 -4.10 -8.54
N LEU A 30 5.04 -3.18 -9.30
CA LEU A 30 6.44 -2.79 -9.08
C LEU A 30 6.64 -2.12 -7.71
N ASP A 31 5.67 -1.33 -7.24
CA ASP A 31 5.69 -0.77 -5.88
C ASP A 31 5.77 -1.89 -4.83
N GLY A 32 4.86 -2.88 -4.91
CA GLY A 32 4.87 -4.02 -4.01
C GLY A 32 6.16 -4.85 -4.08
N TYR A 33 6.72 -5.03 -5.28
CA TYR A 33 7.99 -5.70 -5.48
C TYR A 33 9.14 -4.97 -4.78
N ASP A 34 9.32 -3.68 -5.08
CA ASP A 34 10.45 -2.88 -4.59
C ASP A 34 10.47 -2.76 -3.05
N VAL A 35 9.29 -2.58 -2.45
CA VAL A 35 9.19 -2.47 -1.00
C VAL A 35 9.58 -3.79 -0.32
N LEU A 36 9.19 -4.94 -0.87
CA LEU A 36 9.42 -6.22 -0.22
C LEU A 36 10.68 -6.97 -0.68
N VAL A 37 11.27 -6.57 -1.80
CA VAL A 37 12.50 -7.19 -2.31
C VAL A 37 13.61 -7.25 -1.26
N MET A 38 13.72 -6.22 -0.42
CA MET A 38 14.72 -6.18 0.66
C MET A 38 14.49 -7.29 1.70
N GLY A 39 13.22 -7.61 2.03
CA GLY A 39 12.90 -8.69 2.96
C GLY A 39 13.40 -10.05 2.47
N PHE A 40 13.33 -10.31 1.17
CA PHE A 40 13.85 -11.53 0.55
C PHE A 40 15.36 -11.49 0.30
N ALA A 41 15.95 -10.31 0.10
CA ALA A 41 17.40 -10.13 -0.07
C ALA A 41 18.18 -10.28 1.26
N MET A 42 17.59 -9.83 2.38
CA MET A 42 18.25 -9.85 3.70
C MET A 42 18.87 -11.18 4.12
N PRO A 43 18.20 -12.35 3.94
CA PRO A 43 18.78 -13.63 4.29
C PRO A 43 20.07 -13.98 3.55
N HIS A 44 20.36 -13.32 2.44
CA HIS A 44 21.47 -13.61 1.54
C HIS A 44 22.57 -12.54 1.57
N LEU A 45 22.42 -11.51 2.41
CA LEU A 45 23.48 -10.52 2.60
C LEU A 45 24.73 -11.18 3.20
N PRO A 46 25.94 -10.81 2.73
CA PRO A 46 27.19 -11.30 3.30
C PRO A 46 27.30 -11.03 4.80
N GLU A 47 28.01 -11.89 5.51
CA GLU A 47 28.32 -11.68 6.92
C GLU A 47 29.10 -10.36 7.08
N GLY A 48 28.71 -9.56 8.07
CA GLY A 48 29.32 -8.25 8.32
C GLY A 48 28.83 -7.11 7.42
N PHE A 49 28.01 -7.38 6.38
CA PHE A 49 27.44 -6.33 5.52
C PHE A 49 26.51 -5.37 6.27
N ALA A 50 25.66 -5.91 7.13
CA ALA A 50 24.73 -5.12 7.94
C ALA A 50 24.38 -5.84 9.24
N THR A 51 24.39 -5.11 10.36
CA THR A 51 23.88 -5.58 11.65
C THR A 51 22.35 -5.73 11.62
N ASN A 52 21.77 -6.44 12.60
CA ASN A 52 20.32 -6.61 12.65
C ASN A 52 19.55 -5.26 12.69
N PRO A 53 19.92 -4.26 13.50
CA PRO A 53 19.30 -2.94 13.42
C PRO A 53 19.46 -2.27 12.04
N GLN A 54 20.64 -2.38 11.41
CA GLN A 54 20.89 -1.84 10.09
C GLN A 54 20.02 -2.47 9.01
N LYS A 55 19.72 -3.77 9.10
CA LYS A 55 18.74 -4.43 8.21
C LYS A 55 17.35 -3.80 8.33
N GLY A 56 16.92 -3.44 9.54
CA GLY A 56 15.71 -2.68 9.77
C GLY A 56 15.72 -1.29 9.09
N TYR A 57 16.83 -0.58 9.19
CA TYR A 57 17.00 0.71 8.51
C TYR A 57 16.94 0.60 6.98
N LEU A 58 17.48 -0.47 6.37
CA LEU A 58 17.40 -0.68 4.91
C LEU A 58 15.96 -0.80 4.40
N ILE A 59 15.10 -1.48 5.15
CA ILE A 59 13.67 -1.59 4.82
C ILE A 59 12.99 -0.23 5.03
N SER A 60 13.23 0.36 6.19
CA SER A 60 12.56 1.61 6.59
C SER A 60 12.98 2.81 5.75
N ALA A 61 14.21 2.81 5.19
CA ALA A 61 14.67 3.87 4.29
C ALA A 61 13.79 3.97 3.04
N ALA A 62 13.44 2.83 2.42
CA ALA A 62 12.52 2.83 1.27
C ALA A 62 11.14 3.38 1.65
N LEU A 63 10.60 2.95 2.80
CA LEU A 63 9.28 3.40 3.28
C LEU A 63 9.28 4.89 3.67
N ALA A 64 10.35 5.39 4.28
CA ALA A 64 10.53 6.81 4.58
C ALA A 64 10.66 7.63 3.29
N GLY A 65 11.45 7.15 2.32
CA GLY A 65 11.53 7.73 0.98
C GLY A 65 10.17 7.82 0.31
N MET A 66 9.34 6.76 0.39
CA MET A 66 7.98 6.77 -0.15
C MET A 66 7.11 7.87 0.46
N ALA A 67 7.21 8.12 1.76
CA ALA A 67 6.48 9.20 2.40
C ALA A 67 6.92 10.57 1.85
N VAL A 68 8.23 10.78 1.69
CA VAL A 68 8.79 12.01 1.09
C VAL A 68 8.33 12.18 -0.36
N GLY A 69 8.39 11.13 -1.17
CA GLY A 69 7.97 11.15 -2.58
C GLY A 69 6.48 11.45 -2.73
N ALA A 70 5.64 10.77 -1.96
CA ALA A 70 4.19 10.93 -2.01
C ALA A 70 3.73 12.33 -1.59
N ILE A 71 4.34 12.92 -0.55
CA ILE A 71 3.97 14.24 -0.04
C ILE A 71 4.63 15.36 -0.84
N GLY A 72 5.93 15.20 -1.14
CA GLY A 72 6.77 16.26 -1.70
C GLY A 72 6.71 16.33 -3.23
N LEU A 73 6.95 15.21 -3.91
CA LEU A 73 7.18 15.20 -5.35
C LEU A 73 5.95 14.88 -6.19
N ALA A 74 4.94 14.18 -5.65
CA ALA A 74 3.73 13.84 -6.40
C ALA A 74 2.97 15.09 -6.89
N ARG A 75 3.04 16.20 -6.16
CA ARG A 75 2.43 17.48 -6.57
C ARG A 75 2.99 18.05 -7.89
N PHE A 76 4.20 17.69 -8.26
CA PHE A 76 4.78 18.10 -9.54
C PHE A 76 4.05 17.50 -10.74
N ALA A 77 3.29 16.42 -10.56
CA ALA A 77 2.44 15.87 -11.61
C ALA A 77 1.33 16.85 -12.07
N ASP A 78 0.88 17.75 -11.18
CA ASP A 78 -0.09 18.78 -11.50
C ASP A 78 0.53 19.94 -12.29
N VAL A 79 1.84 20.15 -12.15
CA VAL A 79 2.60 21.25 -12.81
C VAL A 79 3.20 20.79 -14.13
N PHE A 80 3.92 19.67 -14.13
CA PHE A 80 4.69 19.18 -15.29
C PHE A 80 3.95 18.15 -16.14
N GLY A 81 2.85 17.59 -15.65
CA GLY A 81 2.07 16.53 -16.31
C GLY A 81 2.35 15.15 -15.70
N ARG A 82 1.32 14.30 -15.74
CA ARG A 82 1.35 12.96 -15.13
C ARG A 82 2.40 12.08 -15.78
N ARG A 83 2.43 12.07 -17.12
CA ARG A 83 3.36 11.23 -17.90
C ARG A 83 4.82 11.59 -17.63
N ARG A 84 5.15 12.89 -17.58
CA ARG A 84 6.54 13.34 -17.37
C ARG A 84 7.06 12.97 -15.98
N VAL A 85 6.24 13.19 -14.95
CA VAL A 85 6.61 12.86 -13.56
C VAL A 85 6.71 11.34 -13.39
N LEU A 86 5.84 10.56 -14.04
CA LEU A 86 5.91 9.10 -14.03
C LEU A 86 7.21 8.61 -14.69
N LEU A 87 7.60 9.15 -15.84
CA LEU A 87 8.86 8.80 -16.52
C LEU A 87 10.09 9.14 -15.66
N ALA A 88 10.11 10.31 -15.02
CA ALA A 88 11.18 10.69 -14.12
C ALA A 88 11.24 9.75 -12.91
N GLY A 89 10.10 9.42 -12.33
CA GLY A 89 10.01 8.45 -11.23
C GLY A 89 10.51 7.06 -11.63
N LEU A 90 10.08 6.54 -12.78
CA LEU A 90 10.52 5.23 -13.29
C LEU A 90 12.02 5.20 -13.57
N ALA A 91 12.58 6.25 -14.18
CA ALA A 91 14.02 6.36 -14.41
C ALA A 91 14.79 6.37 -13.08
N THR A 92 14.37 7.19 -12.11
CA THR A 92 14.99 7.27 -10.78
C THR A 92 14.90 5.94 -10.03
N ASN A 93 13.74 5.27 -10.09
CA ASN A 93 13.57 3.95 -9.47
C ASN A 93 14.48 2.90 -10.11
N THR A 94 14.54 2.84 -11.42
CA THR A 94 15.38 1.89 -12.18
C THR A 94 16.85 2.09 -11.85
N LEU A 95 17.34 3.33 -11.86
CA LEU A 95 18.71 3.67 -11.51
C LEU A 95 19.00 3.37 -10.03
N GLY A 96 18.06 3.64 -9.15
CA GLY A 96 18.18 3.33 -7.72
C GLY A 96 18.23 1.82 -7.44
N LEU A 97 17.45 1.01 -8.16
CA LEU A 97 17.49 -0.47 -8.07
C LEU A 97 18.83 -1.01 -8.62
N ALA A 98 19.28 -0.51 -9.77
CA ALA A 98 20.61 -0.85 -10.29
C ALA A 98 21.72 -0.45 -9.31
N GLY A 99 21.64 0.74 -8.72
CA GLY A 99 22.55 1.18 -7.67
C GLY A 99 22.50 0.31 -6.42
N SER A 100 21.31 -0.20 -6.05
CA SER A 100 21.17 -1.16 -4.95
C SER A 100 21.86 -2.49 -5.26
N ALA A 101 21.73 -2.98 -6.50
CA ALA A 101 22.42 -4.20 -6.94
C ALA A 101 23.95 -4.05 -6.95
N LEU A 102 24.46 -2.86 -7.19
CA LEU A 102 25.88 -2.52 -7.23
C LEU A 102 26.42 -2.07 -5.86
N SER A 103 25.60 -2.03 -4.82
CA SER A 103 26.03 -1.56 -3.49
C SER A 103 27.03 -2.51 -2.86
N ILE A 104 28.13 -1.93 -2.39
CA ILE A 104 29.27 -2.65 -1.79
C ILE A 104 29.29 -2.59 -0.26
N ASN A 105 28.51 -1.68 0.33
CA ASN A 105 28.39 -1.49 1.77
C ASN A 105 26.99 -1.05 2.18
N PHE A 106 26.75 -1.02 3.49
CA PHE A 106 25.46 -0.64 4.08
C PHE A 106 25.02 0.77 3.67
N GLU A 107 25.91 1.76 3.68
CA GLU A 107 25.58 3.17 3.44
C GLU A 107 25.11 3.40 2.01
N THR A 108 25.77 2.80 1.02
CA THR A 108 25.37 2.89 -0.38
C THR A 108 24.02 2.22 -0.62
N LEU A 109 23.78 1.05 -0.01
CA LEU A 109 22.50 0.38 -0.10
C LEU A 109 21.39 1.19 0.59
N LEU A 110 21.66 1.78 1.76
CA LEU A 110 20.73 2.63 2.47
C LEU A 110 20.30 3.85 1.63
N ALA A 111 21.28 4.54 1.04
CA ALA A 111 21.02 5.71 0.20
C ALA A 111 20.20 5.36 -1.03
N THR A 112 20.55 4.27 -1.72
CA THR A 112 19.80 3.82 -2.90
C THR A 112 18.37 3.37 -2.53
N ARG A 113 18.15 2.71 -1.39
CA ARG A 113 16.82 2.35 -0.88
C ARG A 113 15.96 3.58 -0.59
N PHE A 114 16.55 4.63 -0.02
CA PHE A 114 15.83 5.88 0.22
C PHE A 114 15.44 6.56 -1.10
N VAL A 115 16.34 6.60 -2.09
CA VAL A 115 16.08 7.18 -3.43
C VAL A 115 14.99 6.39 -4.18
N THR A 116 15.06 5.03 -4.21
CA THR A 116 14.00 4.21 -4.80
C THR A 116 12.67 4.45 -4.11
N GLY A 117 12.68 4.57 -2.78
CA GLY A 117 11.50 4.91 -2.01
C GLY A 117 10.85 6.23 -2.47
N ILE A 118 11.63 7.31 -2.62
CA ILE A 118 11.12 8.61 -3.12
C ILE A 118 10.47 8.43 -4.49
N ALA A 119 11.12 7.71 -5.40
CA ALA A 119 10.61 7.46 -6.73
C ALA A 119 9.27 6.70 -6.70
N ILE A 120 9.22 5.58 -5.97
CA ILE A 120 8.02 4.76 -5.82
C ILE A 120 6.88 5.53 -5.16
N GLY A 121 7.16 6.30 -4.10
CA GLY A 121 6.12 7.11 -3.44
C GLY A 121 5.50 8.15 -4.38
N THR A 122 6.32 8.73 -5.27
CA THR A 122 5.84 9.64 -6.31
C THR A 122 4.98 8.90 -7.34
N ILE A 123 5.46 7.75 -7.84
CA ILE A 123 4.77 6.90 -8.81
C ILE A 123 3.41 6.46 -8.26
N SER A 124 3.35 5.96 -7.03
CA SER A 124 2.13 5.41 -6.41
C SER A 124 0.98 6.43 -6.38
N VAL A 125 1.27 7.70 -6.10
CA VAL A 125 0.25 8.76 -6.16
C VAL A 125 -0.18 9.06 -7.59
N VAL A 126 0.80 9.19 -8.50
CA VAL A 126 0.54 9.54 -9.91
C VAL A 126 -0.29 8.46 -10.61
N ILE A 127 -0.04 7.17 -10.37
CA ILE A 127 -0.80 6.08 -11.00
C ILE A 127 -2.26 6.04 -10.55
N ILE A 128 -2.56 6.39 -9.28
CA ILE A 128 -3.94 6.46 -8.80
C ILE A 128 -4.69 7.60 -9.48
N VAL A 129 -4.08 8.78 -9.59
CA VAL A 129 -4.68 9.92 -10.31
C VAL A 129 -4.89 9.58 -11.78
N LEU A 130 -3.86 9.02 -12.44
CA LEU A 130 -3.93 8.63 -13.85
C LEU A 130 -5.03 7.58 -14.09
N CYS A 131 -5.16 6.60 -13.21
CA CYS A 131 -6.20 5.58 -13.27
C CYS A 131 -7.60 6.20 -13.16
N GLN A 132 -7.80 7.14 -12.23
CA GLN A 132 -9.07 7.84 -12.04
C GLN A 132 -9.43 8.73 -13.24
N GLU A 133 -8.45 9.43 -13.81
CA GLU A 133 -8.63 10.28 -15.00
C GLU A 133 -8.89 9.44 -16.27
N ALA A 134 -8.33 8.23 -16.37
CA ALA A 134 -8.56 7.33 -17.50
C ALA A 134 -9.93 6.62 -17.43
N ALA A 135 -10.44 6.31 -16.24
CA ALA A 135 -11.67 5.56 -16.05
C ALA A 135 -12.93 6.44 -16.18
N PRO A 136 -14.04 5.91 -16.75
CA PRO A 136 -15.33 6.58 -16.72
C PRO A 136 -15.78 6.84 -15.28
N THR A 137 -16.50 7.94 -15.03
CA THR A 137 -16.89 8.40 -13.70
C THR A 137 -17.58 7.31 -12.86
N ASN A 138 -18.46 6.51 -13.48
CA ASN A 138 -19.18 5.40 -12.85
C ASN A 138 -18.30 4.17 -12.57
N ARG A 139 -17.07 4.11 -13.07
CA ARG A 139 -16.14 2.99 -12.93
C ARG A 139 -14.83 3.34 -12.21
N ARG A 140 -14.67 4.59 -11.75
CA ARG A 140 -13.44 5.05 -11.08
C ARG A 140 -13.08 4.20 -9.85
N SER A 141 -14.05 3.86 -9.03
CA SER A 141 -13.81 3.00 -7.84
C SER A 141 -13.37 1.59 -8.21
N VAL A 142 -13.96 1.00 -9.25
CA VAL A 142 -13.58 -0.33 -9.76
C VAL A 142 -12.14 -0.28 -10.30
N ALA A 143 -11.81 0.74 -11.09
CA ALA A 143 -10.48 0.92 -11.66
C ALA A 143 -9.40 1.05 -10.56
N VAL A 144 -9.64 1.87 -9.53
CA VAL A 144 -8.73 1.98 -8.39
C VAL A 144 -8.62 0.65 -7.64
N GLY A 145 -9.72 -0.06 -7.45
CA GLY A 145 -9.70 -1.41 -6.84
C GLY A 145 -8.82 -2.39 -7.61
N MET A 146 -8.90 -2.38 -8.96
CA MET A 146 -8.02 -3.20 -9.80
C MET A 146 -6.55 -2.83 -9.62
N VAL A 147 -6.22 -1.54 -9.60
CA VAL A 147 -4.85 -1.07 -9.38
C VAL A 147 -4.31 -1.53 -8.03
N MET A 148 -5.13 -1.48 -6.98
CA MET A 148 -4.72 -1.88 -5.63
C MET A 148 -4.36 -3.36 -5.49
N ILE A 149 -4.89 -4.25 -6.33
CA ILE A 149 -4.52 -5.67 -6.39
C ILE A 149 -3.05 -5.82 -6.87
N GLY A 150 -2.53 -4.86 -7.62
CA GLY A 150 -1.14 -4.87 -8.08
C GLY A 150 -0.14 -5.01 -6.93
N TYR A 151 -0.33 -4.28 -5.83
CA TYR A 151 0.63 -4.30 -4.71
C TYR A 151 0.87 -5.72 -4.13
N PRO A 152 -0.14 -6.50 -3.71
CA PRO A 152 0.10 -7.87 -3.25
C PRO A 152 0.61 -8.82 -4.34
N LEU A 153 0.32 -8.58 -5.62
CA LEU A 153 0.95 -9.33 -6.72
C LEU A 153 2.45 -9.04 -6.80
N GLY A 154 2.85 -7.80 -6.54
CA GLY A 154 4.26 -7.41 -6.46
C GLY A 154 5.01 -8.10 -5.32
N THR A 155 4.37 -8.21 -4.16
CA THR A 155 4.95 -8.95 -3.02
C THR A 155 5.17 -10.41 -3.35
N LEU A 156 4.22 -11.02 -4.05
CA LEU A 156 4.30 -12.39 -4.51
C LEU A 156 5.43 -12.57 -5.54
N LEU A 157 5.56 -11.64 -6.49
CA LEU A 157 6.64 -11.65 -7.48
C LEU A 157 8.02 -11.53 -6.81
N ALA A 158 8.19 -10.70 -5.79
CA ALA A 158 9.43 -10.61 -5.02
C ALA A 158 9.78 -11.92 -4.34
N GLY A 159 8.78 -12.64 -3.82
CA GLY A 159 8.97 -13.97 -3.24
C GLY A 159 9.43 -15.01 -4.27
N PHE A 160 8.79 -15.06 -5.43
CA PHE A 160 9.20 -15.97 -6.52
C PHE A 160 10.59 -15.63 -7.07
N ALA A 161 10.91 -14.33 -7.21
CA ALA A 161 12.23 -13.89 -7.62
C ALA A 161 13.30 -14.35 -6.62
N GLY A 162 13.04 -14.21 -5.31
CA GLY A 162 13.91 -14.68 -4.25
C GLY A 162 14.11 -16.20 -4.30
N ALA A 163 13.02 -16.98 -4.36
CA ALA A 163 13.09 -18.45 -4.45
C ALA A 163 13.80 -18.93 -5.73
N GLY A 164 13.51 -18.30 -6.88
CA GLY A 164 14.15 -18.63 -8.15
C GLY A 164 15.66 -18.35 -8.14
N LEU A 165 16.12 -17.24 -7.57
CA LEU A 165 17.55 -16.93 -7.45
C LEU A 165 18.28 -17.82 -6.47
N ILE A 166 17.62 -18.32 -5.41
CA ILE A 166 18.18 -19.35 -4.54
C ILE A 166 18.46 -20.61 -5.34
N ALA A 167 17.50 -21.05 -6.17
CA ALA A 167 17.60 -22.26 -6.94
C ALA A 167 18.62 -22.16 -8.09
N LEU A 168 18.71 -21.02 -8.79
CA LEU A 168 19.47 -20.86 -10.03
C LEU A 168 20.87 -20.27 -9.81
N ALA A 169 21.06 -19.42 -8.82
CA ALA A 169 22.29 -18.61 -8.66
C ALA A 169 22.87 -18.63 -7.23
N GLY A 170 22.55 -19.66 -6.44
CA GLY A 170 23.06 -19.78 -5.07
C GLY A 170 22.62 -18.64 -4.13
N GLY A 171 21.57 -17.88 -4.49
CA GLY A 171 21.03 -16.84 -3.66
C GLY A 171 21.73 -15.48 -3.77
N ALA A 172 22.28 -15.14 -4.94
CA ALA A 172 22.86 -13.80 -5.18
C ALA A 172 21.83 -12.69 -4.97
N TRP A 173 21.88 -12.03 -3.80
CA TRP A 173 20.92 -11.01 -3.39
C TRP A 173 20.83 -9.83 -4.37
N GLN A 174 21.93 -9.50 -5.06
CA GLN A 174 21.96 -8.44 -6.08
C GLN A 174 21.02 -8.75 -7.25
N GLY A 175 20.86 -10.03 -7.60
CA GLY A 175 19.98 -10.48 -8.68
C GLY A 175 18.54 -10.05 -8.50
N MET A 176 18.06 -9.97 -7.26
CA MET A 176 16.71 -9.50 -6.96
C MET A 176 16.51 -8.03 -7.36
N PHE A 177 17.51 -7.19 -7.12
CA PHE A 177 17.47 -5.79 -7.52
C PHE A 177 17.63 -5.62 -9.04
N TRP A 178 18.44 -6.47 -9.72
CA TRP A 178 18.52 -6.48 -11.17
C TRP A 178 17.21 -6.88 -11.85
N ILE A 179 16.47 -7.84 -11.30
CA ILE A 179 15.12 -8.17 -11.78
C ILE A 179 14.21 -6.94 -11.66
N GLY A 180 14.21 -6.26 -10.52
CA GLY A 180 13.45 -5.02 -10.31
C GLY A 180 13.84 -3.91 -11.29
N ALA A 181 15.14 -3.71 -11.53
CA ALA A 181 15.63 -2.75 -12.51
C ALA A 181 15.19 -3.10 -13.94
N GLY A 182 15.22 -4.38 -14.32
CA GLY A 182 14.73 -4.86 -15.60
C GLY A 182 13.23 -4.58 -15.81
N LEU A 183 12.41 -4.85 -14.80
CA LEU A 183 10.99 -4.52 -14.79
C LEU A 183 10.77 -2.99 -14.87
N GLY A 184 11.62 -2.21 -14.22
CA GLY A 184 11.61 -0.75 -14.30
C GLY A 184 11.92 -0.25 -15.71
N ILE A 185 12.91 -0.83 -16.41
CA ILE A 185 13.24 -0.53 -17.82
C ILE A 185 12.03 -0.83 -18.71
N VAL A 186 11.43 -2.01 -18.58
CA VAL A 186 10.23 -2.39 -19.35
C VAL A 186 9.11 -1.39 -19.11
N SER A 187 8.85 -1.02 -17.87
CA SER A 187 7.83 -0.03 -17.50
C SER A 187 8.11 1.34 -18.11
N PHE A 188 9.37 1.76 -18.10
CA PHE A 188 9.79 3.03 -18.72
C PHE A 188 9.54 3.02 -20.22
N ILE A 189 9.96 1.96 -20.93
CA ILE A 189 9.75 1.81 -22.38
C ILE A 189 8.25 1.79 -22.71
N VAL A 190 7.45 1.03 -21.97
CA VAL A 190 5.99 0.96 -22.15
C VAL A 190 5.36 2.34 -21.92
N THR A 191 5.80 3.07 -20.88
CA THR A 191 5.31 4.44 -20.61
C THR A 191 5.65 5.38 -21.78
N VAL A 192 6.86 5.31 -22.32
CA VAL A 192 7.27 6.14 -23.48
C VAL A 192 6.44 5.80 -24.71
N ALA A 193 6.23 4.52 -25.00
CA ALA A 193 5.60 4.06 -26.24
C ALA A 193 4.06 4.20 -26.23
N PHE A 194 3.39 3.91 -25.12
CA PHE A 194 1.93 3.74 -25.08
C PHE A 194 1.19 4.76 -24.24
N LEU A 195 1.82 5.29 -23.16
CA LEU A 195 1.10 6.16 -22.26
C LEU A 195 1.02 7.58 -22.84
N ARG A 196 -0.20 8.07 -23.03
CA ARG A 196 -0.46 9.46 -23.43
C ARG A 196 -0.59 10.34 -22.18
N GLU A 197 -0.34 11.65 -22.34
CA GLU A 197 -0.60 12.60 -21.26
C GLU A 197 -2.10 12.67 -20.95
N SER A 198 -2.44 12.94 -19.68
CA SER A 198 -3.82 13.01 -19.23
C SER A 198 -4.63 14.06 -20.01
N PRO A 199 -5.82 13.70 -20.56
CA PRO A 199 -6.69 14.66 -21.22
C PRO A 199 -7.14 15.79 -20.27
N GLU A 200 -7.37 15.50 -18.99
CA GLU A 200 -7.74 16.51 -17.99
C GLU A 200 -6.61 17.52 -17.75
N PHE A 201 -5.36 17.04 -17.72
CA PHE A 201 -4.19 17.90 -17.62
C PHE A 201 -4.04 18.80 -18.86
N LEU A 202 -4.18 18.23 -20.06
CA LEU A 202 -4.08 19.00 -21.31
C LEU A 202 -5.19 20.04 -21.42
N ALA A 203 -6.42 19.69 -21.04
CA ALA A 203 -7.55 20.63 -21.00
C ALA A 203 -7.28 21.81 -20.06
N ARG A 204 -6.78 21.56 -18.83
CA ARG A 204 -6.40 22.63 -17.90
C ARG A 204 -5.27 23.50 -18.43
N LYS A 205 -4.26 22.91 -19.06
CA LYS A 205 -3.10 23.62 -19.62
C LYS A 205 -3.49 24.53 -20.78
N ASN A 206 -4.45 24.09 -21.61
CA ASN A 206 -4.89 24.80 -22.82
C ASN A 206 -6.09 25.73 -22.54
N ALA A 207 -6.67 25.70 -21.33
CA ALA A 207 -7.74 26.62 -20.95
C ALA A 207 -7.23 28.07 -21.04
N PRO A 208 -7.97 28.98 -21.73
CA PRO A 208 -7.61 30.39 -21.76
C PRO A 208 -7.45 30.92 -20.35
N ARG A 209 -6.36 31.64 -20.09
CA ARG A 209 -6.15 32.36 -18.82
C ARG A 209 -7.06 33.60 -18.72
N THR A 210 -8.30 33.49 -19.17
CA THR A 210 -9.31 34.51 -18.93
C THR A 210 -9.62 34.55 -17.44
N GLY A 211 -9.51 35.73 -16.84
CA GLY A 211 -9.46 36.05 -15.41
C GLY A 211 -10.59 35.57 -14.48
N ASN A 212 -11.49 34.70 -14.91
CA ASN A 212 -12.32 33.88 -14.07
C ASN A 212 -11.57 32.53 -13.83
N ARG A 213 -10.58 32.53 -12.92
CA ARG A 213 -10.40 31.33 -12.11
C ARG A 213 -11.81 31.02 -11.60
N VAL A 214 -12.43 29.94 -12.10
CA VAL A 214 -13.50 29.28 -11.36
C VAL A 214 -12.92 29.18 -9.97
N ALA A 215 -13.37 30.05 -9.08
CA ALA A 215 -12.92 30.11 -7.71
C ALA A 215 -13.00 28.66 -7.24
N ALA A 216 -11.85 28.05 -6.96
CA ALA A 216 -11.85 26.76 -6.29
C ALA A 216 -12.86 26.96 -5.19
N GLU A 217 -13.95 26.17 -5.19
CA GLU A 217 -14.98 26.29 -4.17
C GLU A 217 -14.26 26.57 -2.85
N PRO A 218 -14.61 27.62 -2.09
CA PRO A 218 -13.83 28.01 -0.94
C PRO A 218 -13.62 26.74 -0.11
N GLU A 219 -12.36 26.26 -0.07
CA GLU A 219 -12.04 25.08 0.74
C GLU A 219 -12.43 25.46 2.17
N VAL A 220 -13.65 25.08 2.55
CA VAL A 220 -14.06 25.20 3.94
C VAL A 220 -12.94 24.53 4.72
N PRO A 221 -12.20 25.26 5.58
CA PRO A 221 -11.04 24.70 6.25
C PRO A 221 -11.49 23.62 7.23
N THR A 222 -11.72 22.42 6.70
CA THR A 222 -12.07 21.23 7.50
C THR A 222 -10.84 20.85 8.30
N ARG A 223 -10.80 21.31 9.56
CA ARG A 223 -9.75 20.97 10.52
C ARG A 223 -9.98 19.53 10.99
N LEU A 224 -9.21 18.59 10.46
CA LEU A 224 -9.26 17.15 10.85
C LEU A 224 -9.06 16.95 12.36
N LEU A 225 -8.28 17.81 13.00
CA LEU A 225 -8.04 17.81 14.45
C LEU A 225 -9.02 18.74 15.21
N GLY A 226 -10.03 19.26 14.53
CA GLY A 226 -11.13 19.98 15.17
C GLY A 226 -11.95 19.05 16.08
N ARG A 227 -12.65 19.62 17.07
CA ARG A 227 -13.35 18.91 18.15
C ARG A 227 -14.24 17.75 17.65
N ASN A 228 -14.89 17.91 16.49
CA ASN A 228 -15.83 16.94 15.93
C ASN A 228 -15.15 15.77 15.16
N LEU A 229 -13.94 15.98 14.62
CA LEU A 229 -13.27 14.98 13.78
C LEU A 229 -12.01 14.39 14.42
N ARG A 230 -11.50 15.02 15.51
CA ARG A 230 -10.25 14.62 16.16
C ARG A 230 -10.24 13.14 16.56
N ALA A 231 -11.27 12.69 17.27
CA ALA A 231 -11.34 11.29 17.73
C ALA A 231 -11.37 10.31 16.55
N ARG A 232 -12.15 10.63 15.50
CA ARG A 232 -12.28 9.82 14.29
C ARG A 232 -10.94 9.71 13.56
N THR A 233 -10.23 10.82 13.40
CA THR A 233 -8.93 10.90 12.75
C THR A 233 -7.87 10.12 13.54
N LEU A 234 -7.79 10.32 14.87
CA LEU A 234 -6.82 9.64 15.71
C LEU A 234 -7.06 8.13 15.74
N LEU A 235 -8.31 7.67 15.85
CA LEU A 235 -8.64 6.24 15.80
C LEU A 235 -8.25 5.63 14.45
N LEU A 236 -8.61 6.25 13.33
CA LEU A 236 -8.26 5.74 11.99
C LEU A 236 -6.76 5.68 11.77
N VAL A 237 -6.03 6.75 12.10
CA VAL A 237 -4.57 6.81 11.95
C VAL A 237 -3.89 5.77 12.83
N PHE A 238 -4.28 5.67 14.10
CA PHE A 238 -3.66 4.75 15.04
C PHE A 238 -3.95 3.29 14.67
N GLY A 239 -5.21 2.92 14.41
CA GLY A 239 -5.56 1.55 14.05
C GLY A 239 -4.93 1.10 12.74
N TYR A 240 -4.92 1.97 11.71
CA TYR A 240 -4.22 1.70 10.45
C TYR A 240 -2.71 1.55 10.65
N SER A 241 -2.10 2.40 11.51
CA SER A 241 -0.68 2.32 11.85
C SER A 241 -0.31 1.01 12.53
N MET A 242 -1.14 0.53 13.47
CA MET A 242 -0.92 -0.76 14.14
C MET A 242 -0.98 -1.93 13.15
N LEU A 243 -1.94 -1.89 12.24
CA LEU A 243 -2.10 -2.95 11.25
C LEU A 243 -0.98 -2.94 10.20
N THR A 244 -0.55 -1.74 9.75
CA THR A 244 0.61 -1.62 8.85
C THR A 244 1.89 -2.07 9.53
N ALA A 245 2.08 -1.79 10.80
CA ALA A 245 3.23 -2.28 11.57
C ALA A 245 3.29 -3.81 11.55
N GLY A 246 2.16 -4.49 11.81
CA GLY A 246 2.05 -5.95 11.71
C GLY A 246 2.34 -6.47 10.30
N TYR A 247 1.75 -5.84 9.28
CA TYR A 247 1.95 -6.25 7.87
C TYR A 247 3.41 -6.18 7.45
N TYR A 248 4.07 -5.04 7.69
CA TYR A 248 5.46 -4.85 7.27
C TYR A 248 6.43 -5.70 8.07
N PHE A 249 6.19 -5.92 9.36
CA PHE A 249 6.97 -6.91 10.12
C PHE A 249 6.89 -8.28 9.47
N VAL A 250 5.67 -8.81 9.32
CA VAL A 250 5.45 -10.16 8.81
C VAL A 250 6.00 -10.32 7.39
N SER A 251 5.72 -9.36 6.50
CA SER A 251 6.10 -9.47 5.09
C SER A 251 7.60 -9.32 4.85
N THR A 252 8.29 -8.52 5.67
CA THR A 252 9.72 -8.20 5.43
C THR A 252 10.69 -9.03 6.26
N TRP A 253 10.30 -9.44 7.47
CA TRP A 253 11.19 -10.16 8.38
C TRP A 253 10.99 -11.67 8.37
N THR A 254 9.86 -12.20 7.91
CA THR A 254 9.61 -13.65 7.91
C THR A 254 10.68 -14.44 7.16
N PRO A 255 11.16 -14.06 5.95
CA PRO A 255 12.22 -14.82 5.29
C PRO A 255 13.49 -14.93 6.14
N GLN A 256 13.91 -13.83 6.78
CA GLN A 256 15.10 -13.78 7.65
C GLN A 256 14.91 -14.60 8.94
N LEU A 257 13.76 -14.45 9.60
CA LEU A 257 13.49 -15.13 10.87
C LEU A 257 13.35 -16.64 10.70
N ILE A 258 12.73 -17.09 9.61
CA ILE A 258 12.61 -18.52 9.31
C ILE A 258 13.98 -19.10 8.95
N LYS A 259 14.80 -18.43 8.13
CA LYS A 259 16.18 -18.85 7.88
C LYS A 259 16.99 -18.97 9.18
N ALA A 260 16.87 -17.98 10.09
CA ALA A 260 17.56 -18.00 11.36
C ALA A 260 17.15 -19.19 12.26
N THR A 261 15.94 -19.71 12.10
CA THR A 261 15.40 -20.82 12.89
C THR A 261 15.62 -22.17 12.24
N SER A 262 15.46 -22.28 10.90
CA SER A 262 15.55 -23.52 10.15
C SER A 262 16.93 -23.82 9.58
N GLY A 263 17.77 -22.79 9.42
CA GLY A 263 19.00 -22.86 8.63
C GLY A 263 18.77 -22.84 7.10
N ASP A 264 17.50 -22.92 6.65
CA ASP A 264 17.13 -22.99 5.23
C ASP A 264 16.46 -21.69 4.75
N ALA A 265 17.10 -21.04 3.78
CA ALA A 265 16.58 -19.83 3.15
C ALA A 265 15.36 -20.10 2.25
N GLY A 266 15.25 -21.32 1.68
CA GLY A 266 14.12 -21.73 0.85
C GLY A 266 12.82 -21.77 1.63
N SER A 267 12.83 -22.31 2.83
CA SER A 267 11.68 -22.31 3.75
C SER A 267 11.24 -20.90 4.11
N GLY A 268 12.20 -19.97 4.31
CA GLY A 268 11.91 -18.57 4.54
C GLY A 268 11.25 -17.89 3.35
N ALA A 269 11.77 -18.12 2.15
CA ALA A 269 11.19 -17.59 0.92
C ALA A 269 9.77 -18.12 0.70
N LEU A 270 9.54 -19.42 0.93
CA LEU A 270 8.23 -20.05 0.78
C LEU A 270 7.20 -19.47 1.76
N ALA A 271 7.57 -19.23 3.02
CA ALA A 271 6.70 -18.57 3.99
C ALA A 271 6.33 -17.15 3.52
N GLY A 272 7.29 -16.37 3.00
CA GLY A 272 7.03 -15.06 2.42
C GLY A 272 6.10 -15.10 1.20
N ILE A 273 6.26 -16.10 0.32
CA ILE A 273 5.36 -16.35 -0.81
C ILE A 273 3.93 -16.62 -0.29
N MET A 274 3.77 -17.46 0.72
CA MET A 274 2.46 -17.78 1.28
C MET A 274 1.78 -16.54 1.89
N ILE A 275 2.53 -15.65 2.55
CA ILE A 275 2.02 -14.35 3.00
C ILE A 275 1.51 -13.53 1.80
N GLY A 276 2.27 -13.49 0.69
CA GLY A 276 1.88 -12.82 -0.54
C GLY A 276 0.60 -13.40 -1.17
N VAL A 277 0.51 -14.74 -1.29
CA VAL A 277 -0.69 -15.44 -1.77
C VAL A 277 -1.88 -15.09 -0.91
N GLY A 278 -1.71 -15.18 0.42
CA GLY A 278 -2.75 -14.80 1.36
C GLY A 278 -3.21 -13.35 1.17
N SER A 279 -2.27 -12.42 0.98
CA SER A 279 -2.59 -10.99 0.76
C SER A 279 -3.43 -10.77 -0.50
N VAL A 280 -3.13 -11.47 -1.61
CA VAL A 280 -3.95 -11.44 -2.84
C VAL A 280 -5.35 -11.98 -2.56
N VAL A 281 -5.44 -13.15 -1.92
CA VAL A 281 -6.73 -13.75 -1.56
C VAL A 281 -7.53 -12.83 -0.62
N GLY A 282 -6.87 -12.23 0.38
CA GLY A 282 -7.49 -11.29 1.31
C GLY A 282 -8.04 -10.03 0.62
N ALA A 283 -7.31 -9.50 -0.38
CA ALA A 283 -7.78 -8.39 -1.19
C ALA A 283 -9.04 -8.75 -1.99
N CYS A 284 -9.07 -9.94 -2.62
CA CYS A 284 -10.21 -10.43 -3.38
C CYS A 284 -11.43 -10.70 -2.47
N LEU A 285 -11.21 -11.35 -1.33
CA LEU A 285 -12.26 -11.61 -0.35
C LEU A 285 -12.84 -10.30 0.22
N PHE A 286 -11.99 -9.29 0.48
CA PHE A 286 -12.49 -7.98 0.88
C PHE A 286 -13.39 -7.37 -0.20
N GLY A 287 -13.04 -7.48 -1.48
CA GLY A 287 -13.89 -7.03 -2.59
C GLY A 287 -15.28 -7.67 -2.56
N ALA A 288 -15.38 -8.96 -2.26
CA ALA A 288 -16.63 -9.70 -2.18
C ALA A 288 -17.43 -9.38 -0.89
N PHE A 289 -16.78 -9.44 0.26
CA PHE A 289 -17.42 -9.23 1.57
C PHE A 289 -17.68 -7.76 1.89
N GLY A 290 -16.87 -6.84 1.36
CA GLY A 290 -17.02 -5.39 1.56
C GLY A 290 -18.32 -4.82 0.99
N LEU A 291 -18.99 -5.55 0.07
CA LEU A 291 -20.32 -5.21 -0.42
C LEU A 291 -21.44 -5.51 0.60
N ARG A 292 -21.18 -6.42 1.55
CA ARG A 292 -22.20 -6.92 2.52
C ARG A 292 -21.95 -6.45 3.94
N PHE A 293 -20.69 -6.21 4.31
CA PHE A 293 -20.31 -5.88 5.68
C PHE A 293 -19.57 -4.54 5.77
N PRO A 294 -19.83 -3.74 6.82
CA PRO A 294 -19.10 -2.51 7.07
C PRO A 294 -17.59 -2.76 7.21
N GLY A 295 -16.76 -1.86 6.64
CA GLY A 295 -15.31 -1.99 6.65
C GLY A 295 -14.72 -2.17 8.05
N ALA A 296 -15.23 -1.46 9.06
CA ALA A 296 -14.79 -1.61 10.45
C ALA A 296 -15.05 -3.02 11.03
N ARG A 297 -16.16 -3.69 10.63
CA ARG A 297 -16.41 -5.08 11.06
C ARG A 297 -15.43 -6.03 10.41
N ILE A 298 -15.12 -5.85 9.12
CA ILE A 298 -14.10 -6.65 8.44
C ILE A 298 -12.74 -6.43 9.10
N ALA A 299 -12.34 -5.19 9.36
CA ALA A 299 -11.09 -4.87 10.03
C ALA A 299 -10.97 -5.52 11.41
N PHE A 300 -12.05 -5.53 12.20
CA PHE A 300 -12.10 -6.20 13.50
C PHE A 300 -11.89 -7.72 13.37
N THR A 301 -12.74 -8.38 12.58
CA THR A 301 -12.71 -9.85 12.46
C THR A 301 -11.40 -10.35 11.89
N THR A 302 -10.88 -9.68 10.85
CA THR A 302 -9.62 -10.09 10.21
C THR A 302 -8.41 -9.79 11.08
N SER A 303 -8.41 -8.74 11.90
CA SER A 303 -7.34 -8.50 12.90
C SER A 303 -7.29 -9.58 13.96
N LEU A 304 -8.46 -10.05 14.45
CA LEU A 304 -8.51 -11.18 15.40
C LEU A 304 -8.04 -12.49 14.76
N VAL A 305 -8.50 -12.79 13.54
CA VAL A 305 -8.04 -13.97 12.78
C VAL A 305 -6.53 -13.92 12.59
N SER A 306 -5.98 -12.75 12.26
CA SER A 306 -4.54 -12.57 12.11
C SER A 306 -3.78 -12.74 13.44
N ALA A 307 -4.34 -12.29 14.57
CA ALA A 307 -3.75 -12.49 15.89
C ALA A 307 -3.70 -13.99 16.28
N VAL A 308 -4.73 -14.75 15.95
CA VAL A 308 -4.75 -16.21 16.15
C VAL A 308 -3.78 -16.89 15.19
N ALA A 309 -3.78 -16.49 13.91
CA ALA A 309 -2.90 -17.06 12.90
C ALA A 309 -1.41 -16.85 13.23
N ILE A 310 -1.03 -15.65 13.70
CA ILE A 310 0.37 -15.38 14.09
C ILE A 310 0.77 -16.14 15.34
N ALA A 311 -0.13 -16.34 16.31
CA ALA A 311 0.12 -17.17 17.48
C ALA A 311 0.37 -18.63 17.07
N ALA A 312 -0.49 -19.18 16.20
CA ALA A 312 -0.33 -20.54 15.67
C ALA A 312 0.95 -20.68 14.82
N PHE A 313 1.26 -19.69 13.99
CA PHE A 313 2.50 -19.64 13.21
C PHE A 313 3.74 -19.63 14.12
N ALA A 314 3.73 -18.83 15.19
CA ALA A 314 4.84 -18.75 16.16
C ALA A 314 5.13 -20.07 16.89
N VAL A 315 4.15 -20.95 17.01
CA VAL A 315 4.34 -22.27 17.66
C VAL A 315 5.11 -23.21 16.73
N THR A 316 4.76 -23.25 15.45
CA THR A 316 5.29 -24.25 14.50
C THR A 316 6.47 -23.75 13.68
N LEU A 317 6.45 -22.49 13.24
CA LEU A 317 7.43 -21.78 12.38
C LEU A 317 7.78 -22.49 11.06
N GLN A 318 7.54 -23.78 10.93
CA GLN A 318 7.90 -24.63 9.78
C GLN A 318 6.80 -25.65 9.47
N GLY A 319 6.86 -26.22 8.27
CA GLY A 319 5.94 -27.25 7.81
C GLY A 319 4.65 -26.73 7.18
N PRO A 320 3.81 -27.62 6.63
CA PRO A 320 2.62 -27.24 5.88
C PRO A 320 1.61 -26.40 6.70
N PHE A 321 1.49 -26.68 8.00
CA PHE A 321 0.60 -25.93 8.88
C PHE A 321 1.09 -24.48 9.06
N ALA A 322 2.39 -24.25 9.25
CA ALA A 322 2.96 -22.92 9.32
C ALA A 322 2.73 -22.13 8.02
N LEU A 323 2.88 -22.77 6.86
CA LEU A 323 2.61 -22.16 5.56
C LEU A 323 1.14 -21.74 5.39
N ALA A 324 0.21 -22.59 5.84
CA ALA A 324 -1.20 -22.24 5.87
C ALA A 324 -1.50 -21.05 6.79
N MET A 325 -0.88 -21.01 7.97
CA MET A 325 -1.01 -19.88 8.91
C MET A 325 -0.37 -18.60 8.34
N ALA A 326 0.75 -18.70 7.63
CA ALA A 326 1.39 -17.58 6.94
C ALA A 326 0.45 -16.99 5.86
N ALA A 327 -0.22 -17.82 5.07
CA ALA A 327 -1.20 -17.36 4.09
C ALA A 327 -2.41 -16.70 4.77
N LEU A 328 -2.94 -17.33 5.83
CA LEU A 328 -4.06 -16.76 6.59
C LEU A 328 -3.70 -15.42 7.23
N LEU A 329 -2.48 -15.28 7.74
CA LEU A 329 -1.95 -14.06 8.33
C LEU A 329 -1.84 -12.94 7.29
N GLY A 330 -1.23 -13.20 6.12
CA GLY A 330 -1.14 -12.23 5.02
C GLY A 330 -2.52 -11.76 4.57
N GLY A 331 -3.45 -12.71 4.36
CA GLY A 331 -4.81 -12.42 3.93
C GLY A 331 -5.61 -11.62 4.95
N GLY A 332 -5.54 -12.01 6.22
CA GLY A 332 -6.25 -11.36 7.29
C GLY A 332 -5.78 -9.91 7.49
N ILE A 333 -4.46 -9.68 7.55
CA ILE A 333 -3.93 -8.32 7.71
C ILE A 333 -4.28 -7.44 6.51
N PHE A 334 -4.12 -7.96 5.27
CA PHE A 334 -4.39 -7.16 4.07
C PHE A 334 -5.88 -6.83 3.90
N ALA A 335 -6.77 -7.77 4.22
CA ALA A 335 -8.21 -7.52 4.27
C ALA A 335 -8.58 -6.49 5.35
N GLY A 336 -7.90 -6.54 6.50
CA GLY A 336 -8.05 -5.56 7.57
C GLY A 336 -7.63 -4.15 7.16
N LEU A 337 -6.49 -4.00 6.46
CA LEU A 337 -6.05 -2.72 5.89
C LEU A 337 -7.08 -2.15 4.91
N SER A 338 -7.64 -3.01 4.05
CA SER A 338 -8.73 -2.64 3.15
C SER A 338 -10.00 -2.23 3.91
N GLY A 339 -10.29 -2.90 5.03
CA GLY A 339 -11.39 -2.56 5.94
C GLY A 339 -11.24 -1.18 6.56
N TYR A 340 -10.04 -0.81 7.03
CA TYR A 340 -9.74 0.53 7.53
C TYR A 340 -9.88 1.60 6.43
N THR A 341 -9.39 1.30 5.24
CA THR A 341 -9.52 2.17 4.06
C THR A 341 -10.97 2.46 3.74
N SER A 342 -11.82 1.42 3.68
CA SER A 342 -13.26 1.56 3.47
C SER A 342 -13.94 2.33 4.61
N THR A 343 -13.55 2.07 5.86
CA THR A 343 -14.11 2.77 7.03
C THR A 343 -13.81 4.27 6.99
N SER A 344 -12.64 4.68 6.47
CA SER A 344 -12.29 6.10 6.38
C SER A 344 -13.30 6.90 5.55
N THR A 345 -13.85 6.31 4.49
CA THR A 345 -14.85 6.97 3.64
C THR A 345 -16.23 7.08 4.31
N ALA A 346 -16.56 6.18 5.24
CA ALA A 346 -17.82 6.17 5.97
C ALA A 346 -17.83 7.14 7.17
N VAL A 347 -16.68 7.30 7.82
CA VAL A 347 -16.56 8.08 9.08
C VAL A 347 -16.47 9.59 8.84
N TYR A 348 -15.97 10.01 7.66
CA TYR A 348 -15.83 11.43 7.35
C TYR A 348 -16.99 11.99 6.51
N PRO A 349 -17.42 13.25 6.78
CA PRO A 349 -18.29 13.99 5.88
C PRO A 349 -17.63 14.12 4.49
N VAL A 350 -18.43 14.29 3.43
CA VAL A 350 -17.97 14.34 2.04
C VAL A 350 -16.76 15.27 1.84
N LEU A 351 -16.83 16.51 2.39
CA LEU A 351 -15.77 17.52 2.28
C LEU A 351 -14.45 17.16 3.01
N ALA A 352 -14.50 16.27 4.02
CA ALA A 352 -13.34 15.88 4.81
C ALA A 352 -12.73 14.52 4.35
N ARG A 353 -13.43 13.75 3.51
CA ARG A 353 -13.04 12.38 3.14
C ARG A 353 -11.64 12.28 2.55
N ALA A 354 -11.34 13.12 1.57
CA ALA A 354 -10.02 13.09 0.91
C ALA A 354 -8.89 13.46 1.87
N LYS A 355 -9.09 14.51 2.69
CA LYS A 355 -8.10 14.93 3.70
C LYS A 355 -7.95 13.87 4.81
N GLY A 356 -9.05 13.27 5.28
CA GLY A 356 -9.04 12.21 6.29
C GLY A 356 -8.37 10.92 5.81
N TYR A 357 -8.68 10.49 4.60
CA TYR A 357 -8.02 9.36 3.95
C TYR A 357 -6.52 9.60 3.77
N GLY A 358 -6.15 10.79 3.28
CA GLY A 358 -4.75 11.18 3.13
C GLY A 358 -3.99 11.21 4.45
N ALA A 359 -4.60 11.70 5.54
CA ALA A 359 -4.01 11.68 6.87
C ALA A 359 -3.82 10.25 7.39
N MET A 360 -4.82 9.36 7.21
CA MET A 360 -4.72 7.95 7.57
C MET A 360 -3.59 7.26 6.80
N MET A 361 -3.53 7.44 5.49
CA MET A 361 -2.50 6.79 4.65
C MET A 361 -1.10 7.38 4.87
N GLY A 362 -0.99 8.70 5.09
CA GLY A 362 0.29 9.37 5.29
C GLY A 362 0.86 9.12 6.69
N ILE A 363 0.13 9.51 7.73
CA ILE A 363 0.61 9.37 9.13
C ILE A 363 0.58 7.91 9.57
N GLY A 364 -0.43 7.15 9.13
CA GLY A 364 -0.54 5.72 9.44
C GLY A 364 0.62 4.87 8.90
N ARG A 365 1.38 5.36 7.90
CA ARG A 365 2.64 4.73 7.46
C ARG A 365 3.75 4.79 8.50
N ALA A 366 3.63 5.59 9.56
CA ALA A 366 4.61 5.58 10.66
C ALA A 366 4.78 4.16 11.24
N GLY A 367 3.71 3.38 11.37
CA GLY A 367 3.78 1.98 11.79
C GLY A 367 4.62 1.13 10.83
N ALA A 368 4.45 1.33 9.53
CA ALA A 368 5.22 0.64 8.49
C ALA A 368 6.73 0.98 8.57
N ILE A 369 7.07 2.26 8.80
CA ILE A 369 8.46 2.73 8.88
C ILE A 369 9.14 2.27 10.17
N LEU A 370 8.44 2.36 11.31
CA LEU A 370 9.03 2.05 12.61
C LEU A 370 9.15 0.54 12.85
N SER A 371 8.21 -0.25 12.35
CA SER A 371 8.16 -1.70 12.61
C SER A 371 9.42 -2.45 12.19
N PRO A 372 9.99 -2.26 10.99
CA PRO A 372 11.23 -2.95 10.61
C PRO A 372 12.44 -2.53 11.48
N ILE A 373 12.50 -1.27 11.91
CA ILE A 373 13.56 -0.78 12.80
C ILE A 373 13.46 -1.48 14.16
N VAL A 374 12.25 -1.44 14.75
CA VAL A 374 11.99 -2.08 16.04
C VAL A 374 12.31 -3.58 15.98
N ALA A 375 11.93 -4.25 14.88
CA ALA A 375 12.23 -5.66 14.67
C ALA A 375 13.74 -5.93 14.58
N GLY A 376 14.51 -5.06 13.94
CA GLY A 376 15.96 -5.15 13.85
C GLY A 376 16.64 -5.11 15.24
N TYR A 377 16.21 -4.20 16.10
CA TYR A 377 16.68 -4.14 17.50
C TYR A 377 16.15 -5.33 18.31
N ALA A 378 14.89 -5.71 18.15
CA ALA A 378 14.29 -6.83 18.87
C ALA A 378 15.01 -8.14 18.58
N LEU A 379 15.50 -8.38 17.36
CA LEU A 379 16.23 -9.60 17.02
C LEU A 379 17.56 -9.75 17.78
N SER A 380 18.10 -8.68 18.35
CA SER A 380 19.31 -8.73 19.18
C SER A 380 19.04 -9.22 20.61
N VAL A 381 17.78 -9.18 21.07
CA VAL A 381 17.39 -9.49 22.46
C VAL A 381 16.25 -10.48 22.59
N MET A 382 15.55 -10.81 21.49
CA MET A 382 14.39 -11.70 21.47
C MET A 382 14.59 -12.84 20.48
N THR A 383 13.97 -13.98 20.80
CA THR A 383 13.90 -15.10 19.83
C THR A 383 12.89 -14.81 18.73
N PRO A 384 13.03 -15.41 17.52
CA PRO A 384 12.06 -15.27 16.43
C PRO A 384 10.62 -15.55 16.87
N ARG A 385 10.40 -16.58 17.68
CA ARG A 385 9.09 -16.91 18.25
C ARG A 385 8.52 -15.78 19.10
N ALA A 386 9.31 -15.20 19.98
CA ALA A 386 8.88 -14.09 20.84
C ALA A 386 8.56 -12.84 20.02
N MET A 387 9.29 -12.58 18.95
CA MET A 387 9.01 -11.46 18.04
C MET A 387 7.64 -11.62 17.34
N TYR A 388 7.30 -12.83 16.86
CA TYR A 388 5.96 -13.08 16.29
C TYR A 388 4.86 -12.90 17.32
N LEU A 389 5.05 -13.39 18.54
CA LEU A 389 4.06 -13.21 19.63
C LEU A 389 3.90 -11.73 20.01
N ALA A 390 4.96 -10.93 19.97
CA ALA A 390 4.88 -9.49 20.22
C ALA A 390 3.99 -8.75 19.20
N VAL A 391 3.91 -9.23 17.96
CA VAL A 391 3.05 -8.63 16.92
C VAL A 391 1.56 -8.85 17.19
N ILE A 392 1.20 -9.77 18.10
CA ILE A 392 -0.20 -9.91 18.55
C ILE A 392 -0.71 -8.60 19.14
N VAL A 393 0.15 -7.86 19.85
CA VAL A 393 -0.24 -6.60 20.51
C VAL A 393 -0.77 -5.56 19.50
N PRO A 394 -0.03 -5.15 18.45
CA PRO A 394 -0.56 -4.21 17.47
C PRO A 394 -1.79 -4.75 16.72
N LEU A 395 -1.91 -6.06 16.47
CA LEU A 395 -3.10 -6.64 15.84
C LEU A 395 -4.33 -6.52 16.74
N LEU A 396 -4.19 -6.80 18.06
CA LEU A 396 -5.28 -6.64 19.02
C LEU A 396 -5.64 -5.16 19.25
N LEU A 397 -4.65 -4.25 19.27
CA LEU A 397 -4.91 -2.82 19.32
C LEU A 397 -5.68 -2.35 18.08
N ALA A 398 -5.32 -2.83 16.88
CA ALA A 398 -6.08 -2.55 15.67
C ALA A 398 -7.52 -3.09 15.78
N ALA A 399 -7.72 -4.31 16.28
CA ALA A 399 -9.06 -4.85 16.50
C ALA A 399 -9.88 -4.00 17.49
N LEU A 400 -9.29 -3.59 18.61
CA LEU A 400 -9.94 -2.74 19.60
C LEU A 400 -10.37 -1.37 18.99
N VAL A 401 -9.49 -0.76 18.22
CA VAL A 401 -9.79 0.48 17.51
C VAL A 401 -10.90 0.28 16.49
N ALA A 402 -10.93 -0.84 15.78
CA ALA A 402 -12.01 -1.15 14.84
C ALA A 402 -13.38 -1.25 15.56
N VAL A 403 -13.42 -1.77 16.79
CA VAL A 403 -14.65 -1.75 17.64
C VAL A 403 -15.08 -0.32 17.96
N ALA A 404 -14.13 0.56 18.33
CA ALA A 404 -14.44 1.97 18.58
C ALA A 404 -14.97 2.65 17.30
N LEU A 405 -14.37 2.37 16.14
CA LEU A 405 -14.82 2.89 14.85
C LEU A 405 -16.21 2.37 14.45
N MET A 406 -16.58 1.13 14.78
CA MET A 406 -17.95 0.61 14.56
C MET A 406 -18.99 1.42 15.35
N ARG A 407 -18.67 1.82 16.59
CA ARG A 407 -19.58 2.66 17.38
C ARG A 407 -19.72 4.05 16.77
N VAL A 408 -18.62 4.65 16.33
CA VAL A 408 -18.61 5.96 15.68
C VAL A 408 -19.39 5.93 14.35
N THR A 409 -19.25 4.89 13.54
CA THR A 409 -19.95 4.76 12.26
C THR A 409 -21.46 4.67 12.49
N ARG A 410 -21.90 3.87 13.45
CA ARG A 410 -23.31 3.75 13.81
C ARG A 410 -23.90 5.08 14.31
N ALA A 411 -23.16 5.86 15.09
CA ALA A 411 -23.60 7.17 15.54
C ALA A 411 -23.79 8.13 14.36
N VAL A 412 -22.88 8.13 13.38
CA VAL A 412 -22.98 8.94 12.16
C VAL A 412 -24.19 8.55 11.31
N GLU A 413 -24.46 7.25 11.17
CA GLU A 413 -25.63 6.76 10.44
C GLU A 413 -26.94 7.12 11.14
N ALA A 414 -26.98 7.05 12.49
CA ALA A 414 -28.15 7.45 13.27
C ALA A 414 -28.43 8.96 13.14
N ASP A 415 -27.42 9.81 13.22
CA ASP A 415 -27.57 11.25 13.03
C ASP A 415 -28.09 11.58 11.62
N ALA A 416 -27.60 10.92 10.59
CA ALA A 416 -28.05 11.10 9.21
C ALA A 416 -29.51 10.71 9.03
N SER A 417 -29.94 9.60 9.63
CA SER A 417 -31.35 9.14 9.55
C SER A 417 -32.33 10.07 10.29
N HIS A 418 -31.88 10.75 11.35
CA HIS A 418 -32.70 11.76 12.07
C HIS A 418 -32.88 13.03 11.24
N VAL A 419 -31.88 13.48 10.49
CA VAL A 419 -31.96 14.65 9.62
C VAL A 419 -32.91 14.38 8.44
N ASP A 420 -32.87 13.20 7.85
CA ASP A 420 -33.75 12.81 6.75
C ASP A 420 -35.22 12.58 7.20
N ALA A 421 -35.44 12.21 8.46
CA ALA A 421 -36.76 12.00 9.03
C ALA A 421 -37.48 13.31 9.43
N HIS A 422 -36.75 14.43 9.65
CA HIS A 422 -37.29 15.73 10.02
C HIS A 422 -36.71 16.89 9.19
N PRO A 423 -37.03 16.96 7.88
CA PRO A 423 -36.45 18.00 7.01
C PRO A 423 -36.94 19.44 7.32
N LEU A 424 -37.96 19.64 8.16
CA LEU A 424 -38.55 20.95 8.47
C LEU A 424 -38.08 21.58 9.78
N ALA A 425 -37.26 20.90 10.60
CA ALA A 425 -36.82 21.41 11.90
C ALA A 425 -35.50 22.24 11.85
N VAL A 426 -34.93 22.45 10.68
CA VAL A 426 -33.64 23.16 10.49
C VAL A 426 -33.83 24.55 9.85
N ALA A 427 -35.08 25.04 9.68
CA ALA A 427 -35.39 26.32 9.04
C ALA A 427 -35.96 27.36 10.01
N GLU A 428 -35.76 27.24 11.33
CA GLU A 428 -36.04 28.27 12.32
C GLU A 428 -34.76 28.78 13.01
#